data_16b6a9fcd33afc63a6703271d954ebe8
#
_entry.id   16b6a9fcd33afc63a6703271d954ebe8
#
_cell.length_a   1.000
_cell.length_b   1.000
_cell.length_c   1.000
_cell.angle_alpha   90.00
_cell.angle_beta   90.00
_cell.angle_gamma   90.00
#
_symmetry.space_group_name_H-M   'P 1'
#
loop_
_entity.id
_entity.type
_entity.pdbx_description
1 polymer ?
#
loop_
_entity_poly.entity_id
_entity_poly.type
_entity_poly.pdbx_seq_one_letter_code
_entity_poly.pdbx_strand_id
1 'polypeptide(L)'
;VVMMVFACCSYQSQAEDLNALKVKEYRLENGLTVWLNEDHSQPKVFGAVVVKAGAKDCPDTGIAHYFEHMMFKGTDRIGTLDYESEKVLLDSIAMKYDELAMTEDTAARARLQKEINELSIRSSEYVIPNEFNRLINRFGGSGLNAATSYDATIYFNTFSPQYMVQWAEINSERLINPVFRLFQSELETVYEEKNMYGDFIGDQVMDTLMARYFGPHPYAYP
;
A
#
# COMPACT_ATOMS: atom_id res chain seq x y z
N VAL A 1 14.74 28.94 53.90
CA VAL A 1 13.52 28.78 53.11
C VAL A 1 13.77 29.51 51.79
N VAL A 2 14.09 28.77 50.74
CA VAL A 2 14.26 29.31 49.37
C VAL A 2 12.88 29.17 48.67
N MET A 3 12.28 30.30 48.39
CA MET A 3 11.00 30.39 47.66
C MET A 3 11.30 30.39 46.16
N MET A 4 11.04 29.28 45.51
CA MET A 4 11.15 29.14 44.04
C MET A 4 9.87 29.72 43.42
N VAL A 5 9.99 30.87 42.77
CA VAL A 5 8.91 31.47 41.99
C VAL A 5 8.89 30.79 40.63
N PHE A 6 7.90 29.94 40.39
CA PHE A 6 7.60 29.42 39.05
C PHE A 6 6.94 30.55 38.24
N ALA A 7 7.70 31.16 37.34
CA ALA A 7 7.16 31.99 36.28
C ALA A 7 6.47 31.06 35.27
N CYS A 8 5.13 30.98 35.33
CA CYS A 8 4.29 30.39 34.27
C CYS A 8 4.40 31.32 33.05
N CYS A 9 5.32 31.00 32.14
CA CYS A 9 5.26 31.52 30.79
C CYS A 9 4.02 30.88 30.12
N SER A 10 2.94 31.62 30.09
CA SER A 10 1.81 31.33 29.21
C SER A 10 2.29 31.49 27.77
N TYR A 11 2.72 30.38 27.16
CA TYR A 11 2.84 30.26 25.72
C TYR A 11 1.42 30.38 25.17
N GLN A 12 1.01 31.57 24.75
CA GLN A 12 -0.08 31.71 23.82
C GLN A 12 0.41 31.14 22.49
N SER A 13 0.12 29.87 22.25
CA SER A 13 0.14 29.33 20.91
C SER A 13 -0.85 30.19 20.11
N GLN A 14 -0.34 31.06 19.27
CA GLN A 14 -1.15 31.57 18.17
C GLN A 14 -1.55 30.32 17.41
N ALA A 15 -2.82 29.95 17.49
CA ALA A 15 -3.42 29.02 16.56
C ALA A 15 -3.19 29.67 15.19
N GLU A 16 -2.19 29.18 14.44
CA GLU A 16 -2.07 29.50 13.03
C GLU A 16 -3.42 29.15 12.42
N ASP A 17 -3.98 30.13 11.71
CA ASP A 17 -5.27 30.00 11.05
C ASP A 17 -5.17 28.79 10.09
N LEU A 18 -5.77 27.65 10.44
CA LEU A 18 -5.84 26.46 9.62
C LEU A 18 -6.53 26.71 8.27
N ASN A 19 -7.15 27.86 8.08
CA ASN A 19 -7.59 28.40 6.79
C ASN A 19 -6.41 28.83 5.87
N ALA A 20 -5.16 28.75 6.32
CA ALA A 20 -4.00 29.01 5.47
C ALA A 20 -3.85 27.98 4.34
N LEU A 21 -4.35 26.76 4.49
CA LEU A 21 -4.41 25.77 3.43
C LEU A 21 -5.69 26.02 2.60
N LYS A 22 -5.54 26.72 1.46
CA LYS A 22 -6.63 26.95 0.50
C LYS A 22 -6.98 25.66 -0.25
N VAL A 23 -7.55 24.68 0.46
CA VAL A 23 -7.96 23.41 -0.14
C VAL A 23 -9.27 23.59 -0.90
N LYS A 24 -9.28 23.20 -2.17
CA LYS A 24 -10.49 23.06 -2.98
C LYS A 24 -10.91 21.59 -2.94
N GLU A 25 -12.13 21.32 -2.52
CA GLU A 25 -12.71 19.98 -2.50
C GLU A 25 -13.64 19.79 -3.69
N TYR A 26 -13.49 18.66 -4.37
CA TYR A 26 -14.37 18.19 -5.43
C TYR A 26 -14.88 16.80 -5.10
N ARG A 27 -16.13 16.53 -5.43
CA ARG A 27 -16.71 15.19 -5.32
C ARG A 27 -17.15 14.73 -6.69
N LEU A 28 -16.56 13.63 -7.16
CA LEU A 28 -16.88 13.05 -8.45
C LEU A 28 -18.17 12.21 -8.37
N GLU A 29 -18.80 11.93 -9.51
CA GLU A 29 -20.05 11.16 -9.58
C GLU A 29 -19.92 9.74 -9.00
N ASN A 30 -18.72 9.14 -9.09
CA ASN A 30 -18.42 7.83 -8.51
C ASN A 30 -18.14 7.87 -6.99
N GLY A 31 -18.28 9.05 -6.35
CA GLY A 31 -18.07 9.25 -4.92
C GLY A 31 -16.63 9.56 -4.51
N LEU A 32 -15.67 9.56 -5.46
CA LEU A 32 -14.28 9.95 -5.17
C LEU A 32 -14.21 11.42 -4.74
N THR A 33 -13.58 11.68 -3.59
CA THR A 33 -13.29 13.03 -3.14
C THR A 33 -11.88 13.41 -3.57
N VAL A 34 -11.76 14.56 -4.22
CA VAL A 34 -10.47 15.12 -4.68
C VAL A 34 -10.21 16.42 -3.91
N TRP A 35 -9.05 16.51 -3.28
CA TRP A 35 -8.56 17.71 -2.62
C TRP A 35 -7.40 18.30 -3.41
N LEU A 36 -7.52 19.57 -3.75
CA LEU A 36 -6.48 20.33 -4.42
C LEU A 36 -6.02 21.47 -3.52
N ASN A 37 -4.73 21.48 -3.21
CA ASN A 37 -4.08 22.59 -2.55
C ASN A 37 -3.04 23.20 -3.51
N GLU A 38 -3.28 24.43 -3.96
CA GLU A 38 -2.41 25.11 -4.92
C GLU A 38 -1.27 25.82 -4.17
N ASP A 39 -0.04 25.38 -4.43
CA ASP A 39 1.19 26.06 -3.99
C ASP A 39 2.12 26.29 -5.19
N HIS A 40 2.22 27.55 -5.61
CA HIS A 40 3.06 27.94 -6.74
C HIS A 40 4.52 28.25 -6.36
N SER A 41 4.89 28.07 -5.10
CA SER A 41 6.27 28.26 -4.62
C SER A 41 7.21 27.14 -5.06
N GLN A 42 6.64 25.96 -5.45
CA GLN A 42 7.39 24.78 -5.86
C GLN A 42 7.01 24.32 -7.27
N PRO A 43 7.97 23.94 -8.11
CA PRO A 43 7.70 23.42 -9.45
C PRO A 43 7.34 21.93 -9.46
N LYS A 44 6.72 21.43 -8.40
CA LYS A 44 6.39 20.01 -8.20
C LYS A 44 5.00 19.86 -7.64
N VAL A 45 4.36 18.75 -7.96
CA VAL A 45 3.13 18.29 -7.35
C VAL A 45 3.43 17.09 -6.46
N PHE A 46 2.92 17.12 -5.24
CA PHE A 46 2.78 15.93 -4.41
C PHE A 46 1.40 15.34 -4.67
N GLY A 47 1.35 14.15 -5.24
CA GLY A 47 0.12 13.43 -5.49
C GLY A 47 -0.01 12.25 -4.53
N ALA A 48 -1.19 12.10 -3.93
CA ALA A 48 -1.52 10.99 -3.05
C ALA A 48 -2.89 10.42 -3.37
N VAL A 49 -3.00 9.09 -3.33
CA VAL A 49 -4.27 8.36 -3.37
C VAL A 49 -4.46 7.72 -2.01
N VAL A 50 -5.55 8.06 -1.33
CA VAL A 50 -5.88 7.54 0.00
C VAL A 50 -7.05 6.58 -0.13
N VAL A 51 -6.81 5.32 0.23
CA VAL A 51 -7.84 4.28 0.32
C VAL A 51 -8.23 4.13 1.77
N LYS A 52 -9.52 4.27 2.08
CA LYS A 52 -10.06 4.15 3.45
C LYS A 52 -10.22 2.67 3.85
N ALA A 53 -9.13 1.94 3.73
CA ALA A 53 -8.99 0.56 4.18
C ALA A 53 -7.58 0.37 4.72
N GLY A 54 -7.45 -0.25 5.88
CA GLY A 54 -6.19 -0.44 6.56
C GLY A 54 -6.20 -1.69 7.44
N ALA A 55 -5.20 -1.82 8.31
CA ALA A 55 -5.00 -3.01 9.13
C ALA A 55 -6.23 -3.35 10.02
N LYS A 56 -6.99 -2.35 10.49
CA LYS A 56 -8.18 -2.57 11.32
C LYS A 56 -9.32 -3.32 10.61
N ASP A 57 -9.37 -3.26 9.27
CA ASP A 57 -10.46 -3.88 8.48
C ASP A 57 -10.27 -5.39 8.34
N CYS A 58 -9.02 -5.86 8.50
CA CYS A 58 -8.67 -7.29 8.55
C CYS A 58 -7.60 -7.52 9.63
N PRO A 59 -7.94 -7.35 10.91
CA PRO A 59 -6.98 -7.40 11.99
C PRO A 59 -6.29 -8.76 12.08
N ASP A 60 -5.03 -8.76 12.50
CA ASP A 60 -4.19 -9.95 12.71
C ASP A 60 -3.89 -10.78 11.44
N THR A 61 -4.14 -10.22 10.25
CA THR A 61 -3.92 -10.95 8.99
C THR A 61 -2.76 -10.41 8.16
N GLY A 62 -2.40 -9.13 8.35
CA GLY A 62 -1.43 -8.42 7.51
C GLY A 62 -1.88 -8.20 6.06
N ILE A 63 -3.13 -8.55 5.71
CA ILE A 63 -3.61 -8.53 4.32
C ILE A 63 -3.65 -7.11 3.73
N ALA A 64 -3.91 -6.09 4.53
CA ALA A 64 -3.92 -4.71 4.06
C ALA A 64 -2.53 -4.28 3.58
N HIS A 65 -1.47 -4.58 4.33
CA HIS A 65 -0.09 -4.32 3.96
C HIS A 65 0.34 -5.16 2.75
N TYR A 66 -0.02 -6.45 2.74
CA TYR A 66 0.25 -7.30 1.60
C TYR A 66 -0.44 -6.80 0.31
N PHE A 67 -1.69 -6.36 0.42
CA PHE A 67 -2.42 -5.78 -0.70
C PHE A 67 -1.76 -4.48 -1.21
N GLU A 68 -1.22 -3.66 -0.31
CA GLU A 68 -0.42 -2.48 -0.67
C GLU A 68 0.72 -2.86 -1.61
N HIS A 69 1.51 -3.88 -1.29
CA HIS A 69 2.60 -4.38 -2.13
C HIS A 69 2.12 -4.89 -3.48
N MET A 70 1.00 -5.63 -3.48
CA MET A 70 0.42 -6.18 -4.71
C MET A 70 -0.02 -5.09 -5.69
N MET A 71 -0.41 -3.91 -5.19
CA MET A 71 -0.80 -2.78 -6.03
C MET A 71 0.35 -2.16 -6.84
N PHE A 72 1.60 -2.53 -6.58
CA PHE A 72 2.76 -2.15 -7.39
C PHE A 72 3.12 -3.17 -8.49
N LYS A 73 2.44 -4.30 -8.54
CA LYS A 73 2.75 -5.37 -9.51
C LYS A 73 2.21 -5.09 -10.91
N GLY A 74 1.36 -4.07 -11.06
CA GLY A 74 0.83 -3.59 -12.33
C GLY A 74 -0.62 -3.98 -12.57
N THR A 75 -1.00 -3.94 -13.84
CA THR A 75 -2.38 -4.13 -14.32
C THR A 75 -2.40 -5.10 -15.49
N ASP A 76 -3.54 -5.25 -16.15
CA ASP A 76 -3.65 -5.97 -17.42
C ASP A 76 -2.88 -5.30 -18.58
N ARG A 77 -2.45 -4.03 -18.41
CA ARG A 77 -1.70 -3.25 -19.42
C ARG A 77 -0.30 -2.82 -18.98
N ILE A 78 -0.05 -2.83 -17.67
CA ILE A 78 1.22 -2.39 -17.06
C ILE A 78 1.85 -3.58 -16.34
N GLY A 79 3.13 -3.83 -16.55
CA GLY A 79 3.86 -4.89 -15.86
C GLY A 79 3.80 -6.24 -16.55
N THR A 80 3.31 -6.31 -17.78
CA THR A 80 3.22 -7.54 -18.56
C THR A 80 3.67 -7.36 -20.01
N LEU A 81 4.27 -8.41 -20.58
CA LEU A 81 4.61 -8.48 -22.01
C LEU A 81 3.40 -8.91 -22.85
N ASP A 82 2.56 -9.81 -22.31
CA ASP A 82 1.38 -10.38 -22.96
C ASP A 82 0.41 -10.85 -21.88
N TYR A 83 -0.57 -10.00 -21.55
CA TYR A 83 -1.53 -10.30 -20.50
C TYR A 83 -2.43 -11.49 -20.82
N GLU A 84 -2.84 -11.68 -22.07
CA GLU A 84 -3.72 -12.77 -22.44
C GLU A 84 -3.07 -14.13 -22.18
N SER A 85 -1.78 -14.27 -22.50
CA SER A 85 -1.01 -15.47 -22.20
C SER A 85 -0.70 -15.61 -20.70
N GLU A 86 -0.35 -14.51 -20.02
CA GLU A 86 -0.10 -14.48 -18.58
C GLU A 86 -1.34 -14.87 -17.79
N LYS A 87 -2.52 -14.33 -18.18
CA LYS A 87 -3.80 -14.56 -17.51
C LYS A 87 -4.16 -16.03 -17.38
N VAL A 88 -3.91 -16.83 -18.40
CA VAL A 88 -4.19 -18.28 -18.37
C VAL A 88 -3.39 -18.96 -17.25
N LEU A 89 -2.16 -18.53 -17.02
CA LEU A 89 -1.31 -19.06 -15.96
C LEU A 89 -1.76 -18.55 -14.59
N LEU A 90 -2.12 -17.27 -14.49
CA LEU A 90 -2.62 -16.66 -13.24
C LEU A 90 -3.95 -17.29 -12.81
N ASP A 91 -4.88 -17.52 -13.73
CA ASP A 91 -6.14 -18.22 -13.47
C ASP A 91 -5.89 -19.66 -12.98
N SER A 92 -4.92 -20.35 -13.61
CA SER A 92 -4.52 -21.69 -13.19
C SER A 92 -3.91 -21.71 -11.78
N ILE A 93 -3.09 -20.71 -11.44
CA ILE A 93 -2.51 -20.53 -10.09
C ILE A 93 -3.63 -20.31 -9.08
N ALA A 94 -4.59 -19.42 -9.37
CA ALA A 94 -5.72 -19.15 -8.49
C ALA A 94 -6.53 -20.44 -8.20
N MET A 95 -6.87 -21.20 -9.23
CA MET A 95 -7.57 -22.48 -9.08
C MET A 95 -6.78 -23.49 -8.22
N LYS A 96 -5.45 -23.52 -8.36
CA LYS A 96 -4.61 -24.40 -7.53
C LYS A 96 -4.54 -23.96 -6.06
N TYR A 97 -4.60 -22.65 -5.79
CA TYR A 97 -4.73 -22.16 -4.42
C TYR A 97 -6.08 -22.53 -3.79
N ASP A 98 -7.17 -22.44 -4.56
CA ASP A 98 -8.50 -22.89 -4.09
C ASP A 98 -8.50 -24.39 -3.77
N GLU A 99 -7.90 -25.22 -4.62
CA GLU A 99 -7.73 -26.65 -4.39
C GLU A 99 -6.87 -26.92 -3.13
N LEU A 100 -5.77 -26.16 -2.98
CA LEU A 100 -4.88 -26.26 -1.81
C LEU A 100 -5.60 -25.90 -0.51
N ALA A 101 -6.49 -24.90 -0.53
CA ALA A 101 -7.27 -24.49 0.63
C ALA A 101 -8.24 -25.60 1.11
N MET A 102 -8.74 -26.43 0.18
CA MET A 102 -9.67 -27.52 0.48
C MET A 102 -8.98 -28.86 0.76
N THR A 103 -7.65 -28.93 0.61
CA THR A 103 -6.89 -30.18 0.73
C THR A 103 -6.24 -30.29 2.10
N GLU A 104 -6.54 -31.36 2.85
CA GLU A 104 -5.95 -31.64 4.18
C GLU A 104 -4.73 -32.58 4.09
N ASP A 105 -4.69 -33.47 3.09
CA ASP A 105 -3.60 -34.43 2.92
C ASP A 105 -2.26 -33.76 2.65
N THR A 106 -1.28 -34.01 3.50
CA THR A 106 0.05 -33.38 3.44
C THR A 106 0.79 -33.65 2.14
N ALA A 107 0.68 -34.87 1.59
CA ALA A 107 1.36 -35.23 0.35
C ALA A 107 0.70 -34.55 -0.87
N ALA A 108 -0.64 -34.46 -0.87
CA ALA A 108 -1.39 -33.74 -1.88
C ALA A 108 -1.10 -32.22 -1.82
N ARG A 109 -1.05 -31.63 -0.63
CA ARG A 109 -0.66 -30.23 -0.43
C ARG A 109 0.73 -29.93 -0.98
N ALA A 110 1.72 -30.77 -0.67
CA ALA A 110 3.08 -30.58 -1.17
C ALA A 110 3.15 -30.65 -2.69
N ARG A 111 2.36 -31.52 -3.33
CA ARG A 111 2.27 -31.61 -4.79
C ARG A 111 1.63 -30.35 -5.39
N LEU A 112 0.51 -29.87 -4.82
CA LEU A 112 -0.14 -28.64 -5.27
C LEU A 112 0.77 -27.42 -5.13
N GLN A 113 1.51 -27.30 -4.04
CA GLN A 113 2.49 -26.23 -3.86
C GLN A 113 3.59 -26.27 -4.93
N LYS A 114 4.05 -27.46 -5.30
CA LYS A 114 5.02 -27.62 -6.40
C LYS A 114 4.44 -27.18 -7.73
N GLU A 115 3.20 -27.58 -8.04
CA GLU A 115 2.50 -27.17 -9.28
C GLU A 115 2.30 -25.65 -9.34
N ILE A 116 1.89 -25.02 -8.22
CA ILE A 116 1.76 -23.56 -8.09
C ILE A 116 3.11 -22.89 -8.37
N ASN A 117 4.20 -23.39 -7.79
CA ASN A 117 5.53 -22.82 -8.01
C ASN A 117 5.98 -22.93 -9.48
N GLU A 118 5.74 -24.07 -10.13
CA GLU A 118 6.06 -24.27 -11.55
C GLU A 118 5.24 -23.30 -12.45
N LEU A 119 3.96 -23.11 -12.17
CA LEU A 119 3.11 -22.14 -12.86
C LEU A 119 3.58 -20.71 -12.63
N SER A 120 3.96 -20.37 -11.39
CA SER A 120 4.45 -19.04 -11.01
C SER A 120 5.76 -18.68 -11.73
N ILE A 121 6.68 -19.65 -11.87
CA ILE A 121 7.92 -19.48 -12.65
C ILE A 121 7.57 -19.17 -14.11
N ARG A 122 6.66 -19.93 -14.72
CA ARG A 122 6.24 -19.70 -16.10
C ARG A 122 5.53 -18.36 -16.28
N SER A 123 4.66 -17.98 -15.35
CA SER A 123 3.98 -16.69 -15.35
C SER A 123 4.97 -15.53 -15.25
N SER A 124 6.06 -15.69 -14.49
CA SER A 124 7.09 -14.65 -14.33
C SER A 124 7.82 -14.29 -15.62
N GLU A 125 7.80 -15.17 -16.64
CA GLU A 125 8.40 -14.90 -17.96
C GLU A 125 7.67 -13.77 -18.71
N TYR A 126 6.40 -13.52 -18.38
CA TYR A 126 5.61 -12.42 -18.95
C TYR A 126 5.78 -11.10 -18.19
N VAL A 127 6.38 -11.12 -17.01
CA VAL A 127 6.45 -9.94 -16.15
C VAL A 127 7.49 -8.95 -16.64
N ILE A 128 7.11 -7.67 -16.74
CA ILE A 128 8.01 -6.54 -16.89
C ILE A 128 8.33 -5.97 -15.50
N PRO A 129 9.51 -6.27 -14.94
CA PRO A 129 9.82 -5.87 -13.56
C PRO A 129 9.80 -4.36 -13.39
N ASN A 130 9.22 -3.87 -12.29
CA ASN A 130 9.22 -2.47 -11.88
C ASN A 130 8.69 -1.49 -12.93
N GLU A 131 7.82 -1.94 -13.85
CA GLU A 131 7.33 -1.07 -14.93
C GLU A 131 6.56 0.13 -14.39
N PHE A 132 5.76 -0.06 -13.34
CA PHE A 132 5.04 1.03 -12.70
C PHE A 132 5.98 2.15 -12.24
N ASN A 133 7.06 1.81 -11.56
CA ASN A 133 8.08 2.77 -11.12
C ASN A 133 8.77 3.44 -12.33
N ARG A 134 9.08 2.67 -13.37
CA ARG A 134 9.69 3.23 -14.59
C ARG A 134 8.77 4.23 -15.30
N LEU A 135 7.47 3.98 -15.34
CA LEU A 135 6.49 4.91 -15.90
C LEU A 135 6.42 6.19 -15.10
N ILE A 136 6.32 6.12 -13.77
CA ILE A 136 6.33 7.30 -12.90
C ILE A 136 7.61 8.11 -13.10
N ASN A 137 8.78 7.47 -13.14
CA ASN A 137 10.06 8.15 -13.36
C ASN A 137 10.14 8.84 -14.72
N ARG A 138 9.54 8.28 -15.78
CA ARG A 138 9.47 8.91 -17.12
C ARG A 138 8.71 10.24 -17.11
N PHE A 139 7.77 10.42 -16.20
CA PHE A 139 7.02 11.65 -16.01
C PHE A 139 7.70 12.61 -15.00
N GLY A 140 8.99 12.42 -14.75
CA GLY A 140 9.73 13.22 -13.77
C GLY A 140 9.25 12.98 -12.34
N GLY A 141 8.61 11.85 -12.10
CA GLY A 141 8.19 11.41 -10.77
C GLY A 141 9.38 10.93 -9.92
N SER A 142 9.26 11.10 -8.63
CA SER A 142 10.23 10.62 -7.65
C SER A 142 9.54 10.33 -6.32
N GLY A 143 10.20 9.55 -5.46
CA GLY A 143 9.68 9.24 -4.14
C GLY A 143 8.38 8.41 -4.19
N LEU A 144 8.22 7.56 -5.22
CA LEU A 144 7.12 6.63 -5.29
C LEU A 144 7.17 5.68 -4.09
N ASN A 145 6.12 5.71 -3.29
CA ASN A 145 6.00 4.89 -2.09
C ASN A 145 4.53 4.69 -1.72
N ALA A 146 4.31 3.85 -0.72
CA ALA A 146 3.02 3.69 -0.07
C ALA A 146 3.21 3.47 1.43
N ALA A 147 2.12 3.53 2.16
CA ALA A 147 2.09 3.21 3.59
C ALA A 147 0.71 2.73 3.99
N THR A 148 0.66 1.64 4.73
CA THR A 148 -0.55 1.12 5.35
C THR A 148 -0.58 1.47 6.82
N SER A 149 -1.67 2.09 7.26
CA SER A 149 -1.98 2.38 8.65
C SER A 149 -3.18 1.55 9.12
N TYR A 150 -3.64 1.77 10.35
CA TYR A 150 -4.86 1.12 10.83
C TYR A 150 -6.11 1.50 10.02
N ASP A 151 -6.20 2.75 9.56
CA ASP A 151 -7.43 3.31 8.96
C ASP A 151 -7.36 3.48 7.45
N ALA A 152 -6.16 3.49 6.87
CA ALA A 152 -5.98 3.84 5.47
C ALA A 152 -4.70 3.25 4.88
N THR A 153 -4.73 3.01 3.58
CA THR A 153 -3.55 2.77 2.75
C THR A 153 -3.35 3.97 1.83
N ILE A 154 -2.15 4.52 1.79
CA ILE A 154 -1.82 5.72 1.04
C ILE A 154 -0.74 5.39 0.02
N TYR A 155 -0.98 5.75 -1.25
CA TYR A 155 -0.01 5.65 -2.36
C TYR A 155 0.37 7.06 -2.79
N PHE A 156 1.65 7.39 -2.83
CA PHE A 156 2.07 8.75 -3.09
C PHE A 156 3.39 8.84 -3.85
N ASN A 157 3.58 9.95 -4.53
CA ASN A 157 4.86 10.36 -5.11
C ASN A 157 4.83 11.85 -5.49
N THR A 158 5.99 12.40 -5.80
CA THR A 158 6.09 13.73 -6.43
C THR A 158 6.27 13.60 -7.93
N PHE A 159 5.80 14.60 -8.69
CA PHE A 159 5.93 14.65 -10.15
C PHE A 159 5.85 16.08 -10.67
N SER A 160 6.17 16.30 -11.95
CA SER A 160 6.06 17.62 -12.59
C SER A 160 4.60 17.95 -12.93
N PRO A 161 4.12 19.20 -12.72
CA PRO A 161 2.72 19.59 -12.90
C PRO A 161 2.14 19.28 -14.30
N GLN A 162 2.97 19.34 -15.33
CA GLN A 162 2.58 19.04 -16.71
C GLN A 162 2.13 17.59 -16.93
N TYR A 163 2.44 16.69 -16.02
CA TYR A 163 2.10 15.27 -16.09
C TYR A 163 0.97 14.86 -15.15
N MET A 164 0.16 15.82 -14.67
CA MET A 164 -0.95 15.56 -13.75
C MET A 164 -1.96 14.56 -14.34
N VAL A 165 -2.28 14.68 -15.63
CA VAL A 165 -3.21 13.78 -16.31
C VAL A 165 -2.65 12.36 -16.36
N GLN A 166 -1.39 12.21 -16.77
CA GLN A 166 -0.74 10.89 -16.84
C GLN A 166 -0.60 10.25 -15.46
N TRP A 167 -0.31 11.05 -14.44
CA TRP A 167 -0.29 10.58 -13.06
C TRP A 167 -1.65 10.06 -12.61
N ALA A 168 -2.72 10.79 -12.93
CA ALA A 168 -4.09 10.38 -12.62
C ALA A 168 -4.49 9.10 -13.38
N GLU A 169 -4.15 9.01 -14.66
CA GLU A 169 -4.42 7.83 -15.50
C GLU A 169 -3.75 6.57 -14.95
N ILE A 170 -2.45 6.64 -14.62
CA ILE A 170 -1.70 5.48 -14.09
C ILE A 170 -2.27 5.04 -12.74
N ASN A 171 -2.58 5.99 -11.84
CA ASN A 171 -3.14 5.63 -10.55
C ASN A 171 -4.58 5.13 -10.65
N SER A 172 -5.38 5.66 -11.57
CA SER A 172 -6.72 5.15 -11.88
C SER A 172 -6.65 3.72 -12.42
N GLU A 173 -5.77 3.46 -13.38
CA GLU A 173 -5.53 2.14 -13.95
C GLU A 173 -5.17 1.11 -12.88
N ARG A 174 -4.23 1.44 -11.99
CA ARG A 174 -3.84 0.60 -10.86
C ARG A 174 -5.01 0.21 -9.96
N LEU A 175 -5.96 1.14 -9.74
CA LEU A 175 -7.09 0.91 -8.84
C LEU A 175 -8.26 0.17 -9.51
N ILE A 176 -8.40 0.28 -10.83
CA ILE A 176 -9.51 -0.31 -11.58
C ILE A 176 -9.17 -1.73 -12.06
N ASN A 177 -7.96 -1.92 -12.57
CA ASN A 177 -7.54 -3.17 -13.23
C ASN A 177 -6.27 -3.79 -12.59
N PRO A 178 -6.17 -3.91 -11.25
CA PRO A 178 -4.98 -4.49 -10.65
C PRO A 178 -4.84 -5.96 -11.02
N VAL A 179 -3.61 -6.40 -11.28
CA VAL A 179 -3.28 -7.81 -11.53
C VAL A 179 -2.27 -8.28 -10.50
N PHE A 180 -2.64 -9.31 -9.73
CA PHE A 180 -1.85 -9.84 -8.62
C PHE A 180 -0.87 -10.90 -9.11
N ARG A 181 0.13 -10.46 -9.87
CA ARG A 181 1.25 -11.31 -10.33
C ARG A 181 2.35 -11.39 -9.29
N LEU A 182 3.19 -12.43 -9.38
CA LEU A 182 4.28 -12.69 -8.43
C LEU A 182 3.80 -12.82 -6.97
N PHE A 183 2.57 -13.30 -6.78
CA PHE A 183 1.90 -13.40 -5.49
C PHE A 183 2.77 -14.09 -4.43
N GLN A 184 3.33 -15.26 -4.73
CA GLN A 184 4.11 -16.05 -3.78
C GLN A 184 5.40 -15.33 -3.34
N SER A 185 6.17 -14.80 -4.28
CA SER A 185 7.42 -14.11 -3.95
C SER A 185 7.19 -12.83 -3.15
N GLU A 186 6.08 -12.13 -3.41
CA GLU A 186 5.75 -10.93 -2.64
C GLU A 186 5.27 -11.27 -1.23
N LEU A 187 4.56 -12.38 -1.07
CA LEU A 187 4.18 -12.86 0.27
C LEU A 187 5.43 -13.15 1.11
N GLU A 188 6.45 -13.76 0.54
CA GLU A 188 7.73 -13.99 1.21
C GLU A 188 8.40 -12.67 1.61
N THR A 189 8.40 -11.66 0.72
CA THR A 189 8.95 -10.33 1.00
C THR A 189 8.25 -9.68 2.20
N VAL A 190 6.91 -9.62 2.19
CA VAL A 190 6.13 -9.00 3.28
C VAL A 190 6.29 -9.78 4.59
N TYR A 191 6.42 -11.10 4.51
CA TYR A 191 6.69 -11.94 5.69
C TYR A 191 8.06 -11.62 6.31
N GLU A 192 9.10 -11.46 5.49
CA GLU A 192 10.43 -11.07 5.96
C GLU A 192 10.46 -9.64 6.53
N GLU A 193 9.71 -8.71 5.94
CA GLU A 193 9.53 -7.37 6.52
C GLU A 193 8.85 -7.43 7.89
N LYS A 194 7.81 -8.21 8.04
CA LYS A 194 7.15 -8.42 9.34
C LYS A 194 8.12 -8.98 10.38
N ASN A 195 8.93 -9.96 10.00
CA ASN A 195 9.95 -10.53 10.89
C ASN A 195 10.97 -9.46 11.30
N MET A 196 11.43 -8.65 10.35
CA MET A 196 12.38 -7.57 10.62
C MET A 196 11.82 -6.54 11.61
N TYR A 197 10.56 -6.11 11.46
CA TYR A 197 9.91 -5.23 12.44
C TYR A 197 9.77 -5.90 13.81
N GLY A 198 9.41 -7.19 13.84
CA GLY A 198 9.32 -7.95 15.09
C GLY A 198 10.62 -8.07 15.87
N ASP A 199 11.78 -7.88 15.23
CA ASP A 199 13.10 -7.88 15.90
C ASP A 199 13.44 -6.54 16.57
N PHE A 200 12.73 -5.45 16.26
CA PHE A 200 12.94 -4.16 16.89
C PHE A 200 12.22 -4.06 18.24
N ILE A 201 12.96 -3.80 19.31
CA ILE A 201 12.40 -3.65 20.67
C ILE A 201 11.31 -2.57 20.73
N GLY A 202 11.48 -1.46 19.97
CA GLY A 202 10.50 -0.38 19.90
C GLY A 202 9.14 -0.84 19.40
N ASP A 203 9.12 -1.66 18.35
CA ASP A 203 7.89 -2.20 17.76
C ASP A 203 7.25 -3.22 18.70
N GLN A 204 8.02 -4.13 19.33
CA GLN A 204 7.52 -5.07 20.34
C GLN A 204 6.86 -4.35 21.53
N VAL A 205 7.45 -3.25 21.98
CA VAL A 205 6.89 -2.41 23.07
C VAL A 205 5.59 -1.77 22.60
N MET A 206 5.58 -1.21 21.40
CA MET A 206 4.38 -0.57 20.81
C MET A 206 3.25 -1.58 20.65
N ASP A 207 3.51 -2.74 20.07
CA ASP A 207 2.53 -3.82 19.89
C ASP A 207 1.94 -4.28 21.23
N THR A 208 2.80 -4.45 22.23
CA THR A 208 2.37 -4.80 23.59
C THR A 208 1.49 -3.69 24.20
N LEU A 209 1.85 -2.44 23.98
CA LEU A 209 1.08 -1.29 24.47
C LEU A 209 -0.29 -1.22 23.79
N MET A 210 -0.32 -1.35 22.47
CA MET A 210 -1.55 -1.33 21.67
C MET A 210 -2.48 -2.47 22.05
N ALA A 211 -1.96 -3.70 22.17
CA ALA A 211 -2.72 -4.86 22.59
C ALA A 211 -3.35 -4.68 23.99
N ARG A 212 -2.62 -4.09 24.94
CA ARG A 212 -3.11 -3.86 26.30
C ARG A 212 -4.08 -2.68 26.40
N TYR A 213 -3.84 -1.63 25.64
CA TYR A 213 -4.63 -0.40 25.68
C TYR A 213 -5.97 -0.56 24.96
N PHE A 214 -5.96 -1.17 23.80
CA PHE A 214 -7.15 -1.32 22.95
C PHE A 214 -7.94 -2.62 23.22
N GLY A 215 -7.31 -3.66 23.81
CA GLY A 215 -8.00 -4.90 24.13
C GLY A 215 -8.64 -5.57 22.91
N PRO A 216 -9.99 -5.71 22.87
CA PRO A 216 -10.66 -6.37 21.73
C PRO A 216 -10.84 -5.47 20.49
N HIS A 217 -10.42 -4.21 20.54
CA HIS A 217 -10.53 -3.31 19.40
C HIS A 217 -9.54 -3.69 18.30
N PRO A 218 -9.88 -3.53 17.00
CA PRO A 218 -8.99 -3.86 15.90
C PRO A 218 -7.60 -3.20 15.93
N TYR A 219 -7.45 -2.07 16.63
CA TYR A 219 -6.15 -1.43 16.82
C TYR A 219 -5.19 -2.18 17.75
N ALA A 220 -5.65 -3.21 18.42
CA ALA A 220 -4.78 -4.08 19.21
C ALA A 220 -3.88 -4.98 18.35
N TYR A 221 -4.20 -5.09 17.06
CA TYR A 221 -3.53 -5.98 16.11
C TYR A 221 -3.02 -5.16 14.92
N PRO A 222 -1.68 -5.02 14.77
CA PRO A 222 -1.05 -4.29 13.67
C PRO A 222 -1.20 -5.00 12.32
#